data_3078a98151fb4b018025585c4998c7f0
#
_entry.id   3078a98151fb4b018025585c4998c7f0
#
_cell.length_a   1.000
_cell.length_b   1.000
_cell.length_c   1.000
_cell.angle_alpha   90.00
_cell.angle_beta   90.00
_cell.angle_gamma   90.00
#
_symmetry.space_group_name_H-M   'P 1'
#
loop_
_entity.id
_entity.type
_entity.pdbx_description
1 polymer ?
#
loop_
_entity_poly.entity_id
_entity_poly.type
_entity_poly.pdbx_seq_one_letter_code
_entity_poly.pdbx_strand_id
1 'polypeptide(L)'
;AKIVVVIAVAVVIVTPWIVRNAMAVDATTLQTSGGVTLWIGNNPQATGGLMPPPAIPGLNAAANPGAGPNSTEAEANSAYTSAAIDAFLADPVRAVTLFPRKLFELWGGHRHAVTHSTRKSDRAIPAIVLNVLPILTQAYLVLLLLLVVAAYGMKRSRNRWVAGPGIMLTAIFVFWNAFHMISFGSGRYHVPMEPFLAIIAASAISAVLLANGLPGRKTFKRGV
;
A
#
# COMPACT_ATOMS: atom_id res chain seq x y z
N ALA A 1 17.92 22.93 -8.35
CA ALA A 1 18.30 22.32 -9.62
C ALA A 1 18.02 20.81 -9.67
N LYS A 2 18.49 19.97 -8.72
CA LYS A 2 18.32 18.49 -8.76
C LYS A 2 16.85 18.03 -8.73
N ILE A 3 16.01 18.66 -7.90
CA ILE A 3 14.57 18.31 -7.80
C ILE A 3 13.85 18.60 -9.12
N VAL A 4 14.14 19.72 -9.77
CA VAL A 4 13.53 20.09 -11.06
C VAL A 4 13.88 19.05 -12.14
N VAL A 5 15.13 18.58 -12.18
CA VAL A 5 15.55 17.52 -13.11
C VAL A 5 14.80 16.22 -12.85
N VAL A 6 14.65 15.80 -11.59
CA VAL A 6 13.89 14.59 -11.22
C VAL A 6 12.42 14.71 -11.66
N ILE A 7 11.79 15.84 -11.42
CA ILE A 7 10.39 16.08 -11.85
C ILE A 7 10.31 16.06 -13.37
N ALA A 8 11.21 16.74 -14.08
CA ALA A 8 11.22 16.77 -15.55
C ALA A 8 11.36 15.37 -16.15
N VAL A 9 12.30 14.56 -15.63
CA VAL A 9 12.48 13.17 -16.05
C VAL A 9 11.22 12.33 -15.77
N ALA A 10 10.62 12.48 -14.59
CA ALA A 10 9.38 11.76 -14.24
C ALA A 10 8.25 12.12 -15.22
N VAL A 11 8.06 13.41 -15.54
CA VAL A 11 7.07 13.89 -16.52
C VAL A 11 7.32 13.28 -17.89
N VAL A 12 8.56 13.32 -18.40
CA VAL A 12 8.91 12.73 -19.69
C VAL A 12 8.60 11.23 -19.76
N ILE A 13 8.89 10.48 -18.69
CA ILE A 13 8.63 9.03 -18.63
C ILE A 13 7.12 8.74 -18.60
N VAL A 14 6.32 9.55 -17.91
CA VAL A 14 4.89 9.33 -17.70
C VAL A 14 4.04 9.85 -18.86
N THR A 15 4.49 10.89 -19.56
CA THR A 15 3.74 11.54 -20.65
C THR A 15 3.26 10.57 -21.74
N PRO A 16 4.07 9.63 -22.28
CA PRO A 16 3.60 8.70 -23.30
C PRO A 16 2.40 7.87 -22.86
N TRP A 17 2.35 7.48 -21.57
CA TRP A 17 1.24 6.73 -21.01
C TRP A 17 -0.02 7.60 -20.87
N ILE A 18 0.12 8.85 -20.44
CA ILE A 18 -1.02 9.80 -20.36
C ILE A 18 -1.57 10.08 -21.77
N VAL A 19 -0.71 10.31 -22.75
CA VAL A 19 -1.12 10.51 -24.15
C VAL A 19 -1.86 9.29 -24.68
N ARG A 20 -1.34 8.09 -24.44
CA ARG A 20 -2.02 6.84 -24.82
C ARG A 20 -3.41 6.75 -24.18
N ASN A 21 -3.55 7.08 -22.88
CA ASN A 21 -4.83 7.02 -22.19
C ASN A 21 -5.81 8.09 -22.71
N ALA A 22 -5.34 9.29 -23.00
CA ALA A 22 -6.16 10.34 -23.63
C ALA A 22 -6.71 9.88 -25.00
N MET A 23 -5.90 9.17 -25.81
CA MET A 23 -6.32 8.66 -27.11
C MET A 23 -7.21 7.41 -27.05
N ALA A 24 -7.00 6.53 -26.06
CA ALA A 24 -7.64 5.22 -26.02
C ALA A 24 -8.92 5.19 -25.16
N VAL A 25 -9.00 6.01 -24.11
CA VAL A 25 -10.11 5.99 -23.14
C VAL A 25 -10.63 7.39 -22.79
N ASP A 26 -10.25 8.40 -23.58
CA ASP A 26 -10.62 9.80 -23.44
C ASP A 26 -10.37 10.37 -22.02
N ALA A 27 -9.22 9.99 -21.43
CA ALA A 27 -8.86 10.38 -20.07
C ALA A 27 -7.38 10.77 -19.94
N THR A 28 -7.11 12.01 -19.53
CA THR A 28 -5.75 12.51 -19.21
C THR A 28 -5.32 12.04 -17.81
N THR A 29 -5.30 10.75 -17.58
CA THR A 29 -5.01 10.13 -16.27
C THR A 29 -4.03 8.97 -16.40
N LEU A 30 -3.35 8.63 -15.31
CA LEU A 30 -2.49 7.44 -15.23
C LEU A 30 -3.29 6.14 -15.15
N GLN A 31 -4.47 6.19 -14.56
CA GLN A 31 -5.36 5.02 -14.39
C GLN A 31 -6.82 5.46 -14.29
N THR A 32 -7.72 4.60 -14.72
CA THR A 32 -9.17 4.79 -14.67
C THR A 32 -9.85 4.07 -13.49
N SER A 33 -9.06 3.44 -12.60
CA SER A 33 -9.57 2.71 -11.43
C SER A 33 -9.46 3.46 -10.11
N GLY A 34 -8.98 4.71 -10.12
CA GLY A 34 -8.79 5.51 -8.89
C GLY A 34 -10.11 5.80 -8.17
N GLY A 35 -11.14 6.16 -8.92
CA GLY A 35 -12.46 6.47 -8.38
C GLY A 35 -13.12 5.27 -7.71
N VAL A 36 -13.12 4.10 -8.35
CA VAL A 36 -13.66 2.88 -7.73
C VAL A 36 -12.88 2.49 -6.48
N THR A 37 -11.57 2.69 -6.47
CA THR A 37 -10.72 2.44 -5.31
C THR A 37 -11.09 3.36 -4.13
N LEU A 38 -11.32 4.64 -4.39
CA LEU A 38 -11.80 5.58 -3.38
C LEU A 38 -13.20 5.23 -2.89
N TRP A 39 -14.12 4.85 -3.79
CA TRP A 39 -15.49 4.46 -3.44
C TRP A 39 -15.53 3.23 -2.56
N ILE A 40 -14.76 2.17 -2.87
CA ILE A 40 -14.65 0.98 -2.02
C ILE A 40 -14.30 1.35 -0.57
N GLY A 41 -13.40 2.30 -0.39
CA GLY A 41 -12.92 2.69 0.95
C GLY A 41 -13.79 3.71 1.70
N ASN A 42 -14.70 4.43 1.01
CA ASN A 42 -15.39 5.57 1.61
C ASN A 42 -16.91 5.57 1.44
N ASN A 43 -17.48 4.61 0.68
CA ASN A 43 -18.94 4.48 0.56
C ASN A 43 -19.61 4.25 1.93
N PRO A 44 -20.93 4.51 2.07
CA PRO A 44 -21.64 4.35 3.35
C PRO A 44 -21.56 2.95 3.97
N GLN A 45 -21.27 1.91 3.19
CA GLN A 45 -21.14 0.52 3.63
C GLN A 45 -19.67 0.09 3.84
N ALA A 46 -18.69 1.00 3.61
CA ALA A 46 -17.27 0.66 3.69
C ALA A 46 -16.89 0.11 5.06
N THR A 47 -16.15 -0.99 5.05
CA THR A 47 -15.68 -1.69 6.24
C THR A 47 -14.20 -1.45 6.53
N GLY A 48 -13.51 -0.69 5.68
CA GLY A 48 -12.07 -0.44 5.74
C GLY A 48 -11.24 -1.39 4.88
N GLY A 49 -11.75 -2.60 4.60
CA GLY A 49 -11.10 -3.59 3.73
C GLY A 49 -11.62 -3.59 2.29
N LEU A 50 -11.08 -4.50 1.48
CA LEU A 50 -11.55 -4.74 0.12
C LEU A 50 -12.95 -5.37 0.16
N MET A 51 -13.88 -4.76 -0.55
CA MET A 51 -15.24 -5.25 -0.77
C MET A 51 -15.65 -5.00 -2.22
N PRO A 52 -16.65 -5.72 -2.75
CA PRO A 52 -17.25 -5.35 -4.03
C PRO A 52 -17.77 -3.91 -3.95
N PRO A 53 -17.51 -3.06 -4.97
CA PRO A 53 -18.00 -1.68 -4.94
C PRO A 53 -19.54 -1.69 -4.98
N PRO A 54 -20.21 -1.03 -4.01
CA PRO A 54 -21.66 -0.86 -4.07
C PRO A 54 -22.06 -0.06 -5.30
N ALA A 55 -23.25 -0.38 -5.85
CA ALA A 55 -23.81 0.38 -6.94
C ALA A 55 -24.03 1.85 -6.54
N ILE A 56 -23.76 2.77 -7.48
CA ILE A 56 -24.10 4.18 -7.33
C ILE A 56 -25.49 4.37 -7.97
N PRO A 57 -26.46 4.97 -7.26
CA PRO A 57 -27.77 5.26 -7.85
C PRO A 57 -27.63 6.04 -9.16
N GLY A 58 -28.30 5.57 -10.21
CA GLY A 58 -28.24 6.18 -11.54
C GLY A 58 -27.11 5.68 -12.46
N LEU A 59 -26.16 4.88 -11.94
CA LEU A 59 -25.16 4.18 -12.76
C LEU A 59 -25.54 2.70 -12.90
N ASN A 60 -25.77 2.26 -14.13
CA ASN A 60 -26.15 0.87 -14.39
C ASN A 60 -24.98 -0.08 -14.11
N ALA A 61 -25.13 -0.89 -13.06
CA ALA A 61 -24.09 -1.79 -12.54
C ALA A 61 -23.91 -3.10 -13.30
N ALA A 62 -24.61 -3.34 -14.41
CA ALA A 62 -24.72 -4.68 -14.99
C ALA A 62 -23.49 -5.20 -15.76
N ALA A 63 -22.61 -4.35 -16.25
CA ALA A 63 -21.47 -4.78 -17.07
C ALA A 63 -20.09 -4.36 -16.52
N ASN A 64 -20.04 -3.33 -15.71
CA ASN A 64 -18.82 -2.88 -15.05
C ASN A 64 -19.26 -2.13 -13.79
N PRO A 65 -18.85 -2.51 -12.57
CA PRO A 65 -19.27 -1.78 -11.39
C PRO A 65 -18.84 -0.32 -11.55
N GLY A 66 -19.79 0.56 -11.96
CA GLY A 66 -19.56 1.98 -12.15
C GLY A 66 -19.69 2.52 -13.56
N ALA A 67 -19.90 1.66 -14.57
CA ALA A 67 -20.22 2.12 -15.91
C ALA A 67 -21.68 1.77 -16.24
N GLY A 68 -22.47 2.72 -16.68
CA GLY A 68 -23.70 2.43 -17.41
C GLY A 68 -23.35 1.72 -18.74
N PRO A 69 -24.32 1.09 -19.40
CA PRO A 69 -24.08 0.34 -20.65
C PRO A 69 -23.48 1.20 -21.78
N ASN A 70 -23.46 2.52 -21.63
CA ASN A 70 -22.94 3.48 -22.61
C ASN A 70 -21.91 4.45 -22.02
N SER A 71 -21.42 4.27 -20.77
CA SER A 71 -20.42 5.17 -20.17
C SER A 71 -19.01 4.72 -20.46
N THR A 72 -18.11 5.66 -20.70
CA THR A 72 -16.68 5.44 -20.83
C THR A 72 -16.05 5.10 -19.47
N GLU A 73 -14.86 4.49 -19.47
CA GLU A 73 -14.10 4.25 -18.24
C GLU A 73 -13.79 5.55 -17.49
N ALA A 74 -13.58 6.66 -18.22
CA ALA A 74 -13.33 7.97 -17.65
C ALA A 74 -14.54 8.53 -16.90
N GLU A 75 -15.74 8.40 -17.49
CA GLU A 75 -17.01 8.83 -16.85
C GLU A 75 -17.30 7.98 -15.60
N ALA A 76 -17.11 6.67 -15.67
CA ALA A 76 -17.25 5.78 -14.52
C ALA A 76 -16.27 6.13 -13.40
N ASN A 77 -15.00 6.37 -13.71
CA ASN A 77 -14.00 6.80 -12.74
C ASN A 77 -14.37 8.15 -12.09
N SER A 78 -14.87 9.10 -12.87
CA SER A 78 -15.31 10.41 -12.38
C SER A 78 -16.51 10.27 -11.44
N ALA A 79 -17.51 9.48 -11.81
CA ALA A 79 -18.70 9.25 -11.02
C ALA A 79 -18.37 8.59 -9.66
N TYR A 80 -17.50 7.56 -9.66
CA TYR A 80 -17.04 6.95 -8.43
C TYR A 80 -16.22 7.89 -7.56
N THR A 81 -15.39 8.75 -8.18
CA THR A 81 -14.62 9.76 -7.45
C THR A 81 -15.53 10.74 -6.76
N SER A 82 -16.52 11.30 -7.47
CA SER A 82 -17.49 12.24 -6.91
C SER A 82 -18.29 11.62 -5.77
N ALA A 83 -18.84 10.41 -5.99
CA ALA A 83 -19.59 9.69 -4.96
C ALA A 83 -18.75 9.40 -3.70
N ALA A 84 -17.46 9.08 -3.86
CA ALA A 84 -16.56 8.85 -2.73
C ALA A 84 -16.29 10.14 -1.94
N ILE A 85 -16.10 11.26 -2.63
CA ILE A 85 -15.90 12.57 -2.02
C ILE A 85 -17.18 13.01 -1.29
N ASP A 86 -18.33 12.87 -1.92
CA ASP A 86 -19.62 13.24 -1.32
C ASP A 86 -19.90 12.41 -0.05
N ALA A 87 -19.64 11.10 -0.09
CA ALA A 87 -19.78 10.24 1.09
C ALA A 87 -18.80 10.60 2.21
N PHE A 88 -17.57 11.00 1.87
CA PHE A 88 -16.58 11.46 2.84
C PHE A 88 -17.02 12.78 3.49
N LEU A 89 -17.51 13.73 2.70
CA LEU A 89 -17.96 15.05 3.19
C LEU A 89 -19.27 14.95 3.97
N ALA A 90 -20.16 14.00 3.65
CA ALA A 90 -21.41 13.78 4.37
C ALA A 90 -21.18 13.24 5.80
N ASP A 91 -20.16 12.42 6.01
CA ASP A 91 -19.78 11.88 7.34
C ASP A 91 -18.26 11.77 7.50
N PRO A 92 -17.56 12.90 7.71
CA PRO A 92 -16.10 12.90 7.87
C PRO A 92 -15.63 12.17 9.13
N VAL A 93 -16.44 12.15 10.19
CA VAL A 93 -16.10 11.45 11.44
C VAL A 93 -16.01 9.95 11.18
N ARG A 94 -17.03 9.39 10.52
CA ARG A 94 -17.03 7.99 10.11
C ARG A 94 -15.83 7.66 9.21
N ALA A 95 -15.56 8.51 8.23
CA ALA A 95 -14.45 8.30 7.29
C ALA A 95 -13.11 8.22 8.03
N VAL A 96 -12.87 9.09 9.01
CA VAL A 96 -11.64 9.10 9.84
C VAL A 96 -11.60 7.89 10.79
N THR A 97 -12.74 7.49 11.38
CA THR A 97 -12.80 6.31 12.26
C THR A 97 -12.52 4.98 11.53
N LEU A 98 -12.63 4.96 10.21
CA LEU A 98 -12.21 3.81 9.40
C LEU A 98 -10.68 3.71 9.20
N PHE A 99 -9.90 4.77 9.42
CA PHE A 99 -8.45 4.75 9.18
C PHE A 99 -7.70 3.65 9.92
N PRO A 100 -7.90 3.44 11.24
CA PRO A 100 -7.26 2.34 11.95
C PRO A 100 -7.61 0.98 11.36
N ARG A 101 -8.87 0.80 10.94
CA ARG A 101 -9.34 -0.44 10.34
C ARG A 101 -8.73 -0.66 8.96
N LYS A 102 -8.62 0.38 8.13
CA LYS A 102 -7.93 0.31 6.83
C LYS A 102 -6.46 -0.08 6.99
N LEU A 103 -5.77 0.47 8.00
CA LEU A 103 -4.40 0.07 8.32
C LEU A 103 -4.33 -1.37 8.82
N PHE A 104 -5.27 -1.80 9.66
CA PHE A 104 -5.34 -3.19 10.08
C PHE A 104 -5.54 -4.15 8.91
N GLU A 105 -6.43 -3.84 7.98
CA GLU A 105 -6.64 -4.63 6.76
C GLU A 105 -5.40 -4.60 5.83
N LEU A 106 -4.69 -3.47 5.75
CA LEU A 106 -3.44 -3.35 4.99
C LEU A 106 -2.36 -4.28 5.56
N TRP A 107 -2.18 -4.31 6.89
CA TRP A 107 -1.15 -5.07 7.59
C TRP A 107 -1.65 -6.41 8.14
N GLY A 108 -2.89 -6.80 7.82
CA GLY A 108 -3.56 -8.00 8.32
C GLY A 108 -3.01 -9.35 7.83
N GLY A 109 -1.88 -9.32 7.12
CA GLY A 109 -1.13 -10.51 6.71
C GLY A 109 -1.54 -11.11 5.37
N HIS A 110 -0.86 -12.19 5.01
CA HIS A 110 -0.94 -12.84 3.69
C HIS A 110 -2.14 -13.81 3.54
N ARG A 111 -3.07 -13.78 4.48
CA ARG A 111 -4.22 -14.70 4.49
C ARG A 111 -4.97 -14.71 3.15
N HIS A 112 -5.15 -13.53 2.55
CA HIS A 112 -5.82 -13.41 1.26
C HIS A 112 -5.04 -14.08 0.12
N ALA A 113 -3.72 -13.93 0.09
CA ALA A 113 -2.87 -14.56 -0.91
C ALA A 113 -2.93 -16.08 -0.81
N VAL A 114 -2.81 -16.64 0.40
CA VAL A 114 -2.89 -18.08 0.65
C VAL A 114 -4.26 -18.60 0.22
N THR A 115 -5.35 -17.98 0.65
CA THR A 115 -6.72 -18.42 0.33
C THR A 115 -7.00 -18.34 -1.17
N HIS A 116 -6.51 -17.31 -1.85
CA HIS A 116 -6.74 -17.15 -3.30
C HIS A 116 -5.94 -18.17 -4.12
N SER A 117 -4.69 -18.41 -3.76
CA SER A 117 -3.83 -19.39 -4.42
C SER A 117 -4.36 -20.82 -4.27
N THR A 118 -4.95 -21.12 -3.11
CA THR A 118 -5.48 -22.45 -2.83
C THR A 118 -6.82 -22.72 -3.50
N ARG A 119 -7.67 -21.70 -3.66
CA ARG A 119 -8.97 -21.84 -4.35
C ARG A 119 -8.85 -22.13 -5.85
N LYS A 120 -7.76 -21.72 -6.49
CA LYS A 120 -7.52 -21.90 -7.93
C LYS A 120 -6.59 -23.07 -8.25
N SER A 121 -6.15 -23.82 -7.25
CA SER A 121 -5.28 -24.97 -7.46
C SER A 121 -6.13 -26.22 -7.72
N ASP A 122 -5.97 -26.83 -8.89
CA ASP A 122 -6.55 -28.14 -9.22
C ASP A 122 -5.86 -29.28 -8.44
N ARG A 123 -4.83 -28.97 -7.68
CA ARG A 123 -4.12 -29.94 -6.85
C ARG A 123 -4.60 -29.87 -5.39
N ALA A 124 -4.86 -31.04 -4.81
CA ALA A 124 -5.15 -31.15 -3.38
C ALA A 124 -3.95 -30.64 -2.57
N ILE A 125 -4.10 -29.47 -1.94
CA ILE A 125 -3.09 -28.91 -1.06
C ILE A 125 -3.27 -29.54 0.32
N PRO A 126 -2.20 -30.10 0.95
CA PRO A 126 -2.31 -30.69 2.27
C PRO A 126 -2.88 -29.71 3.30
N ALA A 127 -3.82 -30.16 4.13
CA ALA A 127 -4.48 -29.33 5.15
C ALA A 127 -3.47 -28.63 6.09
N ILE A 128 -2.33 -29.28 6.37
CA ILE A 128 -1.25 -28.71 7.18
C ILE A 128 -0.69 -27.42 6.54
N VAL A 129 -0.52 -27.39 5.22
CA VAL A 129 -0.03 -26.21 4.50
C VAL A 129 -1.04 -25.07 4.60
N LEU A 130 -2.32 -25.40 4.45
CA LEU A 130 -3.42 -24.40 4.52
C LEU A 130 -3.55 -23.79 5.91
N ASN A 131 -3.26 -24.53 6.96
CA ASN A 131 -3.38 -24.07 8.34
C ASN A 131 -2.10 -23.43 8.88
N VAL A 132 -0.94 -23.96 8.53
CA VAL A 132 0.36 -23.51 9.08
C VAL A 132 0.91 -22.30 8.31
N LEU A 133 0.81 -22.29 7.00
CA LEU A 133 1.37 -21.20 6.18
C LEU A 133 0.81 -19.81 6.54
N PRO A 134 -0.51 -19.61 6.74
CA PRO A 134 -1.04 -18.32 7.18
C PRO A 134 -0.50 -17.88 8.55
N ILE A 135 -0.27 -18.81 9.46
CA ILE A 135 0.29 -18.52 10.79
C ILE A 135 1.75 -18.08 10.67
N LEU A 136 2.56 -18.79 9.89
CA LEU A 136 3.97 -18.46 9.68
C LEU A 136 4.14 -17.11 8.99
N THR A 137 3.35 -16.84 7.96
CA THR A 137 3.41 -15.56 7.23
C THR A 137 2.94 -14.40 8.12
N GLN A 138 1.95 -14.61 8.97
CA GLN A 138 1.52 -13.61 9.94
C GLN A 138 2.59 -13.37 11.01
N ALA A 139 3.19 -14.42 11.55
CA ALA A 139 4.27 -14.30 12.54
C ALA A 139 5.49 -13.56 11.96
N TYR A 140 5.87 -13.87 10.72
CA TYR A 140 6.90 -13.15 9.99
C TYR A 140 6.59 -11.63 9.90
N LEU A 141 5.38 -11.27 9.47
CA LEU A 141 4.98 -9.88 9.32
C LEU A 141 4.99 -9.14 10.66
N VAL A 142 4.45 -9.77 11.72
CA VAL A 142 4.46 -9.19 13.07
C VAL A 142 5.90 -8.97 13.54
N LEU A 143 6.79 -9.96 13.38
CA LEU A 143 8.20 -9.82 13.74
C LEU A 143 8.87 -8.68 12.95
N LEU A 144 8.62 -8.59 11.65
CA LEU A 144 9.14 -7.53 10.79
C LEU A 144 8.71 -6.15 11.29
N LEU A 145 7.43 -5.96 11.60
CA LEU A 145 6.91 -4.69 12.11
C LEU A 145 7.47 -4.35 13.50
N LEU A 146 7.62 -5.33 14.39
CA LEU A 146 8.26 -5.12 15.71
C LEU A 146 9.71 -4.67 15.56
N LEU A 147 10.47 -5.26 14.63
CA LEU A 147 11.84 -4.84 14.35
C LEU A 147 11.91 -3.44 13.74
N VAL A 148 10.95 -3.06 12.92
CA VAL A 148 10.82 -1.69 12.39
C VAL A 148 10.55 -0.71 13.54
N VAL A 149 9.61 -1.00 14.43
CA VAL A 149 9.33 -0.18 15.62
C VAL A 149 10.61 -0.06 16.48
N ALA A 150 11.33 -1.16 16.71
CA ALA A 150 12.59 -1.14 17.44
C ALA A 150 13.65 -0.25 16.75
N ALA A 151 13.74 -0.29 15.41
CA ALA A 151 14.66 0.55 14.64
C ALA A 151 14.42 2.04 14.86
N TYR A 152 13.16 2.48 14.92
CA TYR A 152 12.79 3.86 15.23
C TYR A 152 12.93 4.19 16.73
N GLY A 153 12.75 3.21 17.62
CA GLY A 153 12.94 3.38 19.07
C GLY A 153 14.39 3.61 19.48
N MET A 154 15.33 2.94 18.83
CA MET A 154 16.76 3.04 19.16
C MET A 154 17.39 4.32 18.57
N LYS A 155 17.91 5.21 19.43
CA LYS A 155 18.50 6.50 19.02
C LYS A 155 19.54 6.36 17.88
N ARG A 156 20.43 5.36 17.95
CA ARG A 156 21.47 5.12 16.94
C ARG A 156 20.90 4.77 15.58
N SER A 157 19.83 3.98 15.53
CA SER A 157 19.12 3.59 14.30
C SER A 157 18.21 4.71 13.81
N ARG A 158 17.43 5.31 14.71
CA ARG A 158 16.45 6.36 14.40
C ARG A 158 17.04 7.53 13.61
N ASN A 159 18.22 8.03 13.99
CA ASN A 159 18.83 9.16 13.30
C ASN A 159 19.09 8.88 11.81
N ARG A 160 19.32 7.62 11.42
CA ARG A 160 19.48 7.22 10.01
C ARG A 160 18.17 7.34 9.25
N TRP A 161 17.06 6.99 9.88
CA TRP A 161 15.75 6.86 9.23
C TRP A 161 14.92 8.15 9.29
N VAL A 162 15.15 9.01 10.29
CA VAL A 162 14.37 10.24 10.47
C VAL A 162 15.11 11.48 9.92
N ALA A 163 16.42 11.51 9.99
CA ALA A 163 17.22 12.68 9.57
C ALA A 163 18.41 12.35 8.66
N GLY A 164 18.65 11.04 8.41
CA GLY A 164 19.78 10.55 7.62
C GLY A 164 19.39 10.09 6.22
N PRO A 165 20.28 9.33 5.56
CA PRO A 165 20.06 8.83 4.19
C PRO A 165 18.82 7.97 4.01
N GLY A 166 18.30 7.37 5.09
CA GLY A 166 17.12 6.53 5.07
C GLY A 166 15.78 7.27 5.09
N ILE A 167 15.78 8.61 5.20
CA ILE A 167 14.55 9.41 5.30
C ILE A 167 13.60 9.19 4.10
N MET A 168 14.16 8.91 2.93
CA MET A 168 13.36 8.63 1.73
C MET A 168 12.53 7.35 1.90
N LEU A 169 13.10 6.28 2.47
CA LEU A 169 12.36 5.04 2.74
C LEU A 169 11.25 5.27 3.78
N THR A 170 11.53 6.08 4.79
CA THR A 170 10.53 6.49 5.78
C THR A 170 9.39 7.28 5.11
N ALA A 171 9.72 8.22 4.23
CA ALA A 171 8.73 9.00 3.51
C ALA A 171 7.86 8.13 2.60
N ILE A 172 8.45 7.17 1.88
CA ILE A 172 7.72 6.19 1.07
C ILE A 172 6.77 5.36 1.96
N PHE A 173 7.24 4.88 3.10
CA PHE A 173 6.43 4.11 4.05
C PHE A 173 5.25 4.93 4.58
N VAL A 174 5.48 6.17 4.99
CA VAL A 174 4.42 7.07 5.47
C VAL A 174 3.41 7.37 4.36
N PHE A 175 3.90 7.72 3.17
CA PHE A 175 3.05 7.98 1.99
C PHE A 175 2.17 6.76 1.65
N TRP A 176 2.75 5.56 1.66
CA TRP A 176 2.03 4.32 1.35
C TRP A 176 0.89 4.06 2.33
N ASN A 177 1.15 4.22 3.64
CA ASN A 177 0.12 4.09 4.64
C ASN A 177 -0.97 5.17 4.51
N ALA A 178 -0.59 6.44 4.30
CA ALA A 178 -1.53 7.53 4.11
C ALA A 178 -2.43 7.31 2.89
N PHE A 179 -1.87 6.83 1.77
CA PHE A 179 -2.64 6.48 0.58
C PHE A 179 -3.72 5.42 0.88
N HIS A 180 -3.37 4.36 1.62
CA HIS A 180 -4.31 3.31 1.98
C HIS A 180 -5.30 3.70 3.08
N MET A 181 -4.99 4.70 3.91
CA MET A 181 -5.97 5.31 4.81
C MET A 181 -7.05 6.09 4.05
N ILE A 182 -6.69 6.75 2.94
CA ILE A 182 -7.64 7.47 2.09
C ILE A 182 -8.46 6.48 1.24
N SER A 183 -7.83 5.44 0.67
CA SER A 183 -8.47 4.41 -0.14
C SER A 183 -9.07 3.30 0.73
N PHE A 184 -8.59 2.08 0.59
CA PHE A 184 -8.94 0.93 1.44
C PHE A 184 -7.71 0.08 1.73
N GLY A 185 -7.74 -0.70 2.83
CA GLY A 185 -6.71 -1.66 3.18
C GLY A 185 -6.92 -3.01 2.51
N SER A 186 -5.83 -3.67 2.15
CA SER A 186 -5.84 -5.08 1.75
C SER A 186 -4.45 -5.67 1.94
N GLY A 187 -4.40 -6.87 2.53
CA GLY A 187 -3.14 -7.54 2.86
C GLY A 187 -2.19 -7.80 1.67
N ARG A 188 -2.66 -7.72 0.43
CA ARG A 188 -1.79 -7.81 -0.76
C ARG A 188 -0.97 -6.54 -1.01
N TYR A 189 -1.40 -5.41 -0.48
CA TYR A 189 -0.77 -4.12 -0.77
C TYR A 189 0.41 -3.78 0.15
N HIS A 190 0.62 -4.49 1.27
CA HIS A 190 1.84 -4.32 2.05
C HIS A 190 3.05 -5.05 1.46
N VAL A 191 2.85 -6.09 0.63
CA VAL A 191 3.92 -6.92 0.05
C VAL A 191 5.01 -6.11 -0.64
N PRO A 192 4.72 -5.11 -1.48
CA PRO A 192 5.77 -4.28 -2.10
C PRO A 192 6.60 -3.48 -1.08
N MET A 193 6.09 -3.27 0.14
CA MET A 193 6.79 -2.54 1.19
C MET A 193 7.71 -3.43 2.04
N GLU A 194 7.52 -4.74 2.04
CA GLU A 194 8.28 -5.66 2.87
C GLU A 194 9.81 -5.59 2.66
N PRO A 195 10.35 -5.49 1.43
CA PRO A 195 11.78 -5.34 1.22
C PRO A 195 12.35 -4.07 1.88
N PHE A 196 11.60 -2.97 1.83
CA PHE A 196 12.01 -1.70 2.47
C PHE A 196 11.96 -1.82 3.99
N LEU A 197 10.92 -2.46 4.53
CA LEU A 197 10.81 -2.73 5.96
C LEU A 197 11.91 -3.66 6.46
N ALA A 198 12.31 -4.67 5.67
CA ALA A 198 13.40 -5.56 6.01
C ALA A 198 14.75 -4.80 6.14
N ILE A 199 15.01 -3.81 5.27
CA ILE A 199 16.19 -2.94 5.36
C ILE A 199 16.16 -2.12 6.67
N ILE A 200 15.00 -1.57 7.03
CA ILE A 200 14.82 -0.83 8.28
C ILE A 200 15.01 -1.76 9.49
N ALA A 201 14.37 -2.92 9.47
CA ALA A 201 14.46 -3.92 10.54
C ALA A 201 15.91 -4.43 10.77
N ALA A 202 16.66 -4.66 9.68
CA ALA A 202 18.05 -5.06 9.76
C ALA A 202 18.93 -4.03 10.51
N SER A 203 18.56 -2.74 10.49
CA SER A 203 19.27 -1.71 11.26
C SER A 203 19.07 -1.85 12.77
N ALA A 204 17.92 -2.36 13.21
CA ALA A 204 17.67 -2.68 14.62
C ALA A 204 18.56 -3.83 15.06
N ILE A 205 18.59 -4.91 14.30
CA ILE A 205 19.44 -6.07 14.58
C ILE A 205 20.91 -5.63 14.63
N SER A 206 21.38 -4.88 13.64
CA SER A 206 22.75 -4.36 13.61
C SER A 206 23.08 -3.50 14.82
N ALA A 207 22.14 -2.65 15.28
CA ALA A 207 22.36 -1.81 16.45
C ALA A 207 22.51 -2.64 17.73
N VAL A 208 21.72 -3.70 17.89
CA VAL A 208 21.81 -4.63 19.03
C VAL A 208 23.12 -5.42 19.00
N LEU A 209 23.47 -5.98 17.84
CA LEU A 209 24.72 -6.76 17.70
C LEU A 209 25.98 -5.92 18.02
N LEU A 210 26.00 -4.67 17.55
CA LEU A 210 27.10 -3.74 17.83
C LEU A 210 27.13 -3.31 19.30
N ALA A 211 25.99 -3.18 19.97
CA ALA A 211 25.92 -2.86 21.39
C ALA A 211 26.45 -4.00 22.28
N ASN A 212 26.28 -5.26 21.85
CA ASN A 212 26.70 -6.45 22.60
C ASN A 212 28.13 -6.91 22.27
N GLY A 213 28.94 -6.09 21.61
CA GLY A 213 30.37 -6.35 21.40
C GLY A 213 30.68 -7.46 20.38
N LEU A 214 29.71 -7.90 19.61
CA LEU A 214 30.01 -8.78 18.47
C LEU A 214 30.87 -8.00 17.46
N PRO A 215 31.97 -8.62 16.92
CA PRO A 215 32.97 -7.90 16.15
C PRO A 215 32.35 -7.28 14.90
N GLY A 216 31.88 -6.05 15.05
CA GLY A 216 31.66 -5.16 13.92
C GLY A 216 33.01 -4.87 13.30
N ARG A 217 33.15 -5.15 12.02
CA ARG A 217 34.24 -4.81 11.11
C ARG A 217 35.26 -3.85 11.72
N LYS A 218 36.46 -4.36 12.01
CA LYS A 218 37.62 -3.51 12.28
C LYS A 218 37.62 -2.42 11.23
N THR A 219 37.54 -1.17 11.64
CA THR A 219 37.69 -0.02 10.76
C THR A 219 38.96 -0.25 9.95
N PHE A 220 38.78 -0.47 8.65
CA PHE A 220 39.90 -0.48 7.71
C PHE A 220 40.47 0.95 7.76
N LYS A 221 41.48 1.14 8.63
CA LYS A 221 42.27 2.36 8.61
C LYS A 221 42.88 2.40 7.22
N ARG A 222 42.37 3.29 6.38
CA ARG A 222 43.11 3.72 5.18
C ARG A 222 44.42 4.30 5.70
N GLY A 223 45.49 3.48 5.63
CA GLY A 223 46.84 4.02 5.68
C GLY A 223 47.01 5.02 4.54
N VAL A 224 47.57 6.10 4.87
CA VAL A 224 47.96 7.21 4.01
C VAL A 224 48.86 6.71 2.89
#